data_5c52f42c0654383e6367cc2e5dfbc76a
#
_entry.id   5c52f42c0654383e6367cc2e5dfbc76a
#
_cell.length_a   1.000
_cell.length_b   1.000
_cell.length_c   1.000
_cell.angle_alpha   90.00
_cell.angle_beta   90.00
_cell.angle_gamma   90.00
#
_symmetry.space_group_name_H-M   'P 1'
#
loop_
_entity.id
_entity.type
_entity.pdbx_description
1 polymer ?
#
loop_
_entity_poly.entity_id
_entity_poly.type
_entity_poly.pdbx_seq_one_letter_code
_entity_poly.pdbx_strand_id
1 'polypeptide(L)'
;MGSAITGWGSALPDKVLTNADFEAHLDTTDQWIVERTGIRERHIGGSTRGLAIEAGHAALARAGLAGADIELVVVATTTPDQTLPAASATVHEALGCRGGAFDLNAACAGFTYSLVLADSMITAGVRRALVIGSDTLSRSTDFEDRATAILFGDGAGAVVLEAGARDDLVLAYDLGADGTAAPLLYAEIGGFIEMDGREIFRRAVRAEVDSIGKVFAAAGCTADDIALFVPHQANVRIIEAVNERIGLPMERTVVVIDRIGNTSAGSIPYGLADAANAGRLDEGDLVLLSGFGAGMTWASVVIRWGRRGVA
;
A
#
# COMPACT_ATOMS: atom_id res chain seq x y z
N MET A 1 -0.62 22.66 -12.33
CA MET A 1 0.77 22.56 -11.81
C MET A 1 0.86 21.15 -11.22
N GLY A 2 1.76 20.35 -11.75
CA GLY A 2 1.89 18.94 -11.35
C GLY A 2 2.43 18.77 -9.93
N SER A 3 2.37 17.57 -9.41
CA SER A 3 3.00 17.16 -8.16
C SER A 3 4.12 16.15 -8.41
N ALA A 4 4.96 15.91 -7.40
CA ALA A 4 5.99 14.88 -7.45
C ALA A 4 6.14 14.21 -6.08
N ILE A 5 6.53 12.93 -6.06
CA ILE A 5 7.00 12.25 -4.86
C ILE A 5 8.43 12.72 -4.59
N THR A 6 8.64 13.40 -3.46
CA THR A 6 9.92 13.98 -3.08
C THR A 6 10.58 13.28 -1.90
N GLY A 7 9.80 12.50 -1.16
CA GLY A 7 10.28 11.69 -0.04
C GLY A 7 9.46 10.42 0.12
N TRP A 8 10.10 9.41 0.70
CA TRP A 8 9.49 8.12 1.00
C TRP A 8 10.09 7.52 2.25
N GLY A 9 9.32 6.68 2.92
CA GLY A 9 9.73 6.00 4.13
C GLY A 9 8.88 4.78 4.41
N SER A 10 9.37 3.90 5.26
CA SER A 10 8.68 2.68 5.69
C SER A 10 8.99 2.36 7.14
N ALA A 11 8.13 1.59 7.77
CA ALA A 11 8.29 1.09 9.12
C ALA A 11 7.72 -0.32 9.26
N LEU A 12 8.41 -1.16 10.01
CA LEU A 12 7.97 -2.50 10.42
C LEU A 12 8.19 -2.67 11.91
N PRO A 13 7.34 -3.43 12.62
CA PRO A 13 7.63 -3.85 13.99
C PRO A 13 8.88 -4.72 14.08
N ASP A 14 9.57 -4.70 15.22
CA ASP A 14 10.77 -5.52 15.46
C ASP A 14 10.47 -7.02 15.56
N LYS A 15 9.28 -7.39 16.05
CA LYS A 15 8.92 -8.78 16.24
C LYS A 15 8.59 -9.46 14.92
N VAL A 16 9.34 -10.51 14.60
CA VAL A 16 9.14 -11.34 13.41
C VAL A 16 8.51 -12.66 13.81
N LEU A 17 7.51 -13.11 13.04
CA LEU A 17 7.00 -14.48 13.04
C LEU A 17 7.43 -15.16 11.74
N THR A 18 8.12 -16.28 11.89
CA THR A 18 8.54 -17.16 10.78
C THR A 18 7.48 -18.23 10.51
N ASN A 19 7.59 -18.95 9.41
CA ASN A 19 6.71 -20.09 9.16
C ASN A 19 6.88 -21.21 10.21
N ALA A 20 8.08 -21.38 10.76
CA ALA A 20 8.34 -22.35 11.84
C ALA A 20 7.53 -22.06 13.13
N ASP A 21 7.23 -20.80 13.41
CA ASP A 21 6.37 -20.44 14.55
C ASP A 21 4.94 -20.95 14.36
N PHE A 22 4.44 -21.00 13.13
CA PHE A 22 3.11 -21.55 12.80
C PHE A 22 3.11 -23.07 12.76
N GLU A 23 4.18 -23.72 12.30
CA GLU A 23 4.32 -25.19 12.33
C GLU A 23 4.22 -25.75 13.74
N ALA A 24 4.58 -24.94 14.74
CA ALA A 24 4.58 -25.36 16.14
C ALA A 24 3.15 -25.60 16.71
N HIS A 25 2.10 -24.99 16.09
CA HIS A 25 0.74 -25.07 16.64
C HIS A 25 -0.36 -25.26 15.59
N LEU A 26 -0.08 -25.06 14.29
CA LEU A 26 -1.02 -25.27 13.20
C LEU A 26 -0.62 -26.48 12.35
N ASP A 27 -1.60 -27.13 11.74
CA ASP A 27 -1.37 -28.21 10.76
C ASP A 27 -0.91 -27.60 9.42
N THR A 28 0.37 -27.17 9.36
CA THR A 28 0.99 -26.54 8.20
C THR A 28 2.49 -26.83 8.16
N THR A 29 3.16 -26.42 7.06
CA THR A 29 4.62 -26.49 6.91
C THR A 29 5.14 -25.23 6.21
N ASP A 30 6.42 -24.86 6.41
CA ASP A 30 7.08 -23.75 5.69
C ASP A 30 6.90 -23.92 4.18
N GLN A 31 7.15 -25.11 3.64
CA GLN A 31 6.97 -25.40 2.23
C GLN A 31 5.55 -25.10 1.76
N TRP A 32 4.54 -25.56 2.51
CA TRP A 32 3.13 -25.36 2.15
C TRP A 32 2.75 -23.87 2.14
N ILE A 33 3.23 -23.10 3.15
CA ILE A 33 2.98 -21.66 3.24
C ILE A 33 3.65 -20.93 2.06
N VAL A 34 4.93 -21.19 1.81
CA VAL A 34 5.69 -20.54 0.73
C VAL A 34 5.10 -20.84 -0.64
N GLU A 35 4.77 -22.10 -0.94
CA GLU A 35 4.19 -22.49 -2.24
C GLU A 35 2.83 -21.84 -2.50
N ARG A 36 2.08 -21.50 -1.45
CA ARG A 36 0.73 -20.94 -1.58
C ARG A 36 0.68 -19.42 -1.51
N THR A 37 1.63 -18.80 -0.83
CA THR A 37 1.57 -17.37 -0.49
C THR A 37 2.81 -16.59 -0.90
N GLY A 38 3.96 -17.25 -0.98
CA GLY A 38 5.27 -16.64 -1.10
C GLY A 38 5.85 -16.17 0.23
N ILE A 39 5.09 -16.23 1.35
CA ILE A 39 5.49 -15.65 2.65
C ILE A 39 6.44 -16.59 3.38
N ARG A 40 7.55 -16.04 3.89
CA ARG A 40 8.50 -16.72 4.76
C ARG A 40 8.45 -16.20 6.18
N GLU A 41 8.26 -14.90 6.31
CA GLU A 41 8.14 -14.21 7.59
C GLU A 41 7.17 -13.03 7.51
N ARG A 42 6.71 -12.57 8.66
CA ARG A 42 5.89 -11.37 8.81
C ARG A 42 6.26 -10.67 10.11
N HIS A 43 6.19 -9.35 10.07
CA HIS A 43 6.39 -8.51 11.23
C HIS A 43 5.04 -8.31 11.93
N ILE A 44 5.02 -8.37 13.26
CA ILE A 44 3.80 -8.15 14.04
C ILE A 44 4.05 -7.29 15.27
N GLY A 45 3.08 -6.48 15.64
CA GLY A 45 3.10 -5.64 16.83
C GLY A 45 3.08 -4.13 16.55
N GLY A 46 3.34 -3.37 17.58
CA GLY A 46 3.25 -1.92 17.51
C GLY A 46 1.81 -1.41 17.48
N SER A 47 1.63 -0.24 16.91
CA SER A 47 0.33 0.39 16.69
C SER A 47 0.29 1.03 15.31
N THR A 48 -0.89 1.11 14.70
CA THR A 48 -1.07 1.73 13.38
C THR A 48 -0.51 3.15 13.35
N ARG A 49 -0.81 3.96 14.35
CA ARG A 49 -0.27 5.32 14.46
C ARG A 49 1.23 5.36 14.68
N GLY A 50 1.79 4.43 15.48
CA GLY A 50 3.24 4.36 15.73
C GLY A 50 4.02 4.08 14.46
N LEU A 51 3.62 3.06 13.70
CA LEU A 51 4.21 2.72 12.41
C LEU A 51 4.03 3.85 11.38
N ALA A 52 2.85 4.49 11.35
CA ALA A 52 2.59 5.65 10.49
C ALA A 52 3.50 6.83 10.82
N ILE A 53 3.77 7.11 12.10
CA ILE A 53 4.69 8.16 12.54
C ILE A 53 6.12 7.85 12.09
N GLU A 54 6.59 6.63 12.30
CA GLU A 54 7.95 6.21 11.90
C GLU A 54 8.14 6.31 10.39
N ALA A 55 7.21 5.78 9.59
CA ALA A 55 7.25 5.89 8.13
C ALA A 55 7.17 7.35 7.67
N GLY A 56 6.32 8.17 8.32
CA GLY A 56 6.18 9.59 8.04
C GLY A 56 7.47 10.37 8.34
N HIS A 57 8.13 10.13 9.47
CA HIS A 57 9.43 10.74 9.80
C HIS A 57 10.49 10.38 8.75
N ALA A 58 10.57 9.11 8.34
CA ALA A 58 11.51 8.69 7.30
C ALA A 58 11.24 9.39 5.97
N ALA A 59 9.96 9.53 5.57
CA ALA A 59 9.57 10.20 4.34
C ALA A 59 9.91 11.69 4.37
N LEU A 60 9.64 12.38 5.49
CA LEU A 60 9.99 13.80 5.69
C LEU A 60 11.50 14.02 5.66
N ALA A 61 12.26 13.18 6.35
CA ALA A 61 13.72 13.26 6.35
C ALA A 61 14.30 13.08 4.93
N ARG A 62 13.73 12.16 4.14
CA ARG A 62 14.15 11.95 2.75
C ARG A 62 13.81 13.11 1.84
N ALA A 63 12.68 13.78 2.08
CA ALA A 63 12.29 15.00 1.37
C ALA A 63 13.12 16.22 1.77
N GLY A 64 13.80 16.18 2.92
CA GLY A 64 14.47 17.34 3.51
C GLY A 64 13.49 18.36 4.09
N LEU A 65 12.32 17.90 4.54
CA LEU A 65 11.22 18.73 5.06
C LEU A 65 11.01 18.50 6.56
N ALA A 66 10.49 19.53 7.23
CA ALA A 66 9.94 19.43 8.57
C ALA A 66 8.43 19.16 8.50
N GLY A 67 7.85 18.58 9.56
CA GLY A 67 6.40 18.40 9.63
C GLY A 67 5.63 19.70 9.41
N ALA A 68 6.16 20.84 9.92
CA ALA A 68 5.56 22.16 9.74
C ALA A 68 5.41 22.61 8.27
N ASP A 69 6.08 21.95 7.34
CA ASP A 69 5.96 22.20 5.90
C ASP A 69 4.77 21.46 5.26
N ILE A 70 4.19 20.47 5.95
CA ILE A 70 3.09 19.63 5.46
C ILE A 70 1.75 20.31 5.73
N GLU A 71 0.93 20.45 4.69
CA GLU A 71 -0.40 21.08 4.73
C GLU A 71 -1.54 20.07 4.75
N LEU A 72 -1.25 18.79 4.42
CA LEU A 72 -2.23 17.71 4.41
C LEU A 72 -1.59 16.41 4.86
N VAL A 73 -2.22 15.71 5.80
CA VAL A 73 -1.89 14.33 6.18
C VAL A 73 -3.05 13.40 5.84
N VAL A 74 -2.79 12.36 5.06
CA VAL A 74 -3.77 11.31 4.76
C VAL A 74 -3.21 9.98 5.25
N VAL A 75 -3.95 9.29 6.11
CA VAL A 75 -3.61 7.93 6.56
C VAL A 75 -4.62 6.94 6.01
N ALA A 76 -4.15 6.05 5.13
CA ALA A 76 -4.93 4.91 4.69
C ALA A 76 -4.81 3.77 5.70
N THR A 77 -5.92 3.37 6.31
CA THR A 77 -5.94 2.30 7.31
C THR A 77 -7.31 1.66 7.45
N THR A 78 -7.32 0.36 7.79
CA THR A 78 -8.50 -0.40 8.23
C THR A 78 -8.43 -0.76 9.71
N THR A 79 -7.28 -0.53 10.34
CA THR A 79 -6.99 -0.91 11.72
C THR A 79 -6.58 0.29 12.58
N PRO A 80 -7.39 1.38 12.61
CA PRO A 80 -7.07 2.51 13.48
C PRO A 80 -6.96 2.04 14.94
N ASP A 81 -6.08 2.67 15.73
CA ASP A 81 -5.87 2.29 17.13
C ASP A 81 -7.09 2.57 18.01
N GLN A 82 -7.97 3.46 17.54
CA GLN A 82 -9.19 3.86 18.22
C GLN A 82 -10.21 4.40 17.21
N THR A 83 -11.48 4.36 17.59
CA THR A 83 -12.55 4.90 16.72
C THR A 83 -12.49 6.42 16.59
N LEU A 84 -12.13 7.13 17.65
CA LEU A 84 -12.01 8.57 17.74
C LEU A 84 -10.85 8.96 18.66
N PRO A 85 -10.03 9.97 18.30
CA PRO A 85 -9.97 10.66 17.01
C PRO A 85 -9.40 9.76 15.90
N ALA A 86 -9.43 10.26 14.65
CA ALA A 86 -8.77 9.63 13.52
C ALA A 86 -7.27 9.41 13.77
N ALA A 87 -6.69 8.33 13.22
CA ALA A 87 -5.26 8.04 13.36
C ALA A 87 -4.40 9.18 12.80
N SER A 88 -4.81 9.75 11.67
CA SER A 88 -4.16 10.90 11.02
C SER A 88 -4.04 12.12 11.94
N ALA A 89 -5.01 12.37 12.82
CA ALA A 89 -4.94 13.51 13.75
C ALA A 89 -3.80 13.36 14.76
N THR A 90 -3.57 12.14 15.26
CA THR A 90 -2.47 11.84 16.19
C THR A 90 -1.12 11.79 15.48
N VAL A 91 -1.08 11.29 14.24
CA VAL A 91 0.11 11.29 13.38
C VAL A 91 0.50 12.73 13.03
N HIS A 92 -0.46 13.55 12.64
CA HIS A 92 -0.27 14.98 12.33
C HIS A 92 0.38 15.73 13.51
N GLU A 93 -0.14 15.54 14.73
CA GLU A 93 0.42 16.16 15.94
C GLU A 93 1.84 15.67 16.22
N ALA A 94 2.06 14.34 16.19
CA ALA A 94 3.37 13.77 16.50
C ALA A 94 4.46 14.19 15.53
N LEU A 95 4.12 14.40 14.26
CA LEU A 95 5.05 14.89 13.23
C LEU A 95 5.19 16.41 13.21
N GLY A 96 4.37 17.14 13.98
CA GLY A 96 4.35 18.60 13.98
C GLY A 96 3.84 19.20 12.67
N CYS A 97 2.92 18.51 11.99
CA CYS A 97 2.34 18.97 10.72
C CYS A 97 1.41 20.16 10.92
N ARG A 98 1.04 20.81 9.82
CA ARG A 98 0.07 21.91 9.78
C ARG A 98 -1.02 21.60 8.77
N GLY A 99 -2.19 22.23 8.93
CA GLY A 99 -3.29 22.06 7.98
C GLY A 99 -4.22 20.91 8.33
N GLY A 100 -4.74 20.20 7.31
CA GLY A 100 -5.78 19.18 7.46
C GLY A 100 -5.21 17.77 7.66
N ALA A 101 -5.99 16.92 8.35
CA ALA A 101 -5.68 15.51 8.48
C ALA A 101 -6.97 14.66 8.45
N PHE A 102 -6.97 13.53 7.75
CA PHE A 102 -8.07 12.57 7.74
C PHE A 102 -7.60 11.16 7.43
N ASP A 103 -8.37 10.17 7.91
CA ASP A 103 -8.18 8.78 7.55
C ASP A 103 -9.01 8.43 6.30
N LEU A 104 -8.48 7.52 5.49
CA LEU A 104 -9.17 6.93 4.35
C LEU A 104 -9.23 5.42 4.51
N ASN A 105 -10.42 4.84 4.36
CA ASN A 105 -10.59 3.39 4.36
C ASN A 105 -11.11 2.92 3.00
N ALA A 106 -10.24 2.28 2.23
CA ALA A 106 -10.54 1.48 1.05
C ALA A 106 -9.78 0.15 1.12
N ALA A 107 -9.68 -0.39 2.33
CA ALA A 107 -8.92 -1.60 2.66
C ALA A 107 -7.50 -1.56 2.06
N CYS A 108 -7.02 -2.69 1.51
CA CYS A 108 -5.66 -2.78 0.98
C CYS A 108 -5.40 -1.88 -0.25
N ALA A 109 -6.45 -1.40 -0.94
CA ALA A 109 -6.33 -0.40 -2.00
C ALA A 109 -6.18 1.04 -1.45
N GLY A 110 -6.33 1.23 -0.14
CA GLY A 110 -6.44 2.53 0.52
C GLY A 110 -5.30 3.50 0.23
N PHE A 111 -4.05 3.01 0.18
CA PHE A 111 -2.92 3.88 -0.16
C PHE A 111 -3.04 4.46 -1.59
N THR A 112 -3.37 3.64 -2.58
CA THR A 112 -3.51 4.10 -3.97
C THR A 112 -4.67 5.10 -4.12
N TYR A 113 -5.81 4.86 -3.44
CA TYR A 113 -6.88 5.84 -3.32
C TYR A 113 -6.39 7.16 -2.71
N SER A 114 -5.65 7.07 -1.60
CA SER A 114 -5.12 8.24 -0.89
C SER A 114 -4.13 9.04 -1.73
N LEU A 115 -3.29 8.36 -2.51
CA LEU A 115 -2.33 8.99 -3.40
C LEU A 115 -3.04 9.83 -4.48
N VAL A 116 -4.04 9.24 -5.16
CA VAL A 116 -4.84 9.92 -6.19
C VAL A 116 -5.60 11.11 -5.58
N LEU A 117 -6.17 10.95 -4.39
CA LEU A 117 -6.89 12.02 -3.71
C LEU A 117 -5.95 13.17 -3.30
N ALA A 118 -4.79 12.86 -2.74
CA ALA A 118 -3.81 13.87 -2.33
C ALA A 118 -3.25 14.65 -3.53
N ASP A 119 -2.97 13.98 -4.65
CA ASP A 119 -2.57 14.63 -5.91
C ASP A 119 -3.65 15.58 -6.43
N SER A 120 -4.93 15.15 -6.36
CA SER A 120 -6.07 16.01 -6.72
C SER A 120 -6.19 17.23 -5.81
N MET A 121 -5.91 17.09 -4.50
CA MET A 121 -5.90 18.21 -3.57
C MET A 121 -4.72 19.16 -3.80
N ILE A 122 -3.58 18.65 -4.25
CA ILE A 122 -2.46 19.49 -4.68
C ILE A 122 -2.86 20.32 -5.90
N THR A 123 -3.55 19.72 -6.86
CA THR A 123 -4.10 20.47 -8.01
C THR A 123 -5.09 21.56 -7.57
N ALA A 124 -5.83 21.34 -6.47
CA ALA A 124 -6.74 22.31 -5.87
C ALA A 124 -6.06 23.37 -4.96
N GLY A 125 -4.73 23.31 -4.75
CA GLY A 125 -3.98 24.34 -4.06
C GLY A 125 -3.20 23.93 -2.81
N VAL A 126 -3.29 22.67 -2.35
CA VAL A 126 -2.38 22.14 -1.33
C VAL A 126 -0.98 22.08 -1.90
N ARG A 127 0.03 22.57 -1.17
CA ARG A 127 1.40 22.56 -1.67
C ARG A 127 2.17 21.31 -1.32
N ARG A 128 1.92 20.73 -0.14
CA ARG A 128 2.62 19.55 0.35
C ARG A 128 1.68 18.62 1.10
N ALA A 129 1.67 17.37 0.72
CA ALA A 129 0.88 16.33 1.36
C ALA A 129 1.78 15.16 1.80
N LEU A 130 1.49 14.60 2.97
CA LEU A 130 2.05 13.36 3.48
C LEU A 130 0.97 12.28 3.36
N VAL A 131 1.22 11.25 2.54
CA VAL A 131 0.31 10.13 2.31
C VAL A 131 0.92 8.88 2.90
N ILE A 132 0.20 8.25 3.81
CA ILE A 132 0.67 7.10 4.58
C ILE A 132 -0.31 5.94 4.41
N GLY A 133 0.18 4.73 4.16
CA GLY A 133 -0.56 3.48 4.35
C GLY A 133 -0.02 2.78 5.59
N SER A 134 -0.87 2.45 6.55
CA SER A 134 -0.45 1.80 7.79
C SER A 134 -1.54 0.92 8.36
N ASP A 135 -1.21 -0.35 8.60
CA ASP A 135 -2.13 -1.28 9.25
C ASP A 135 -1.40 -2.18 10.26
N THR A 136 -2.13 -2.57 11.31
CA THR A 136 -1.75 -3.59 12.29
C THR A 136 -2.78 -4.73 12.25
N LEU A 137 -2.73 -5.53 11.16
CA LEU A 137 -3.68 -6.60 10.90
C LEU A 137 -3.57 -7.74 11.91
N SER A 138 -2.41 -7.89 12.59
CA SER A 138 -2.23 -8.89 13.64
C SER A 138 -3.28 -8.78 14.76
N ARG A 139 -3.86 -7.59 14.98
CA ARG A 139 -4.92 -7.37 15.96
C ARG A 139 -6.28 -7.98 15.58
N SER A 140 -6.49 -8.20 14.29
CA SER A 140 -7.71 -8.79 13.73
C SER A 140 -7.44 -10.14 13.07
N THR A 141 -6.28 -10.75 13.33
CA THR A 141 -5.90 -12.07 12.83
C THR A 141 -6.18 -13.11 13.91
N ASP A 142 -6.98 -14.14 13.58
CA ASP A 142 -7.09 -15.34 14.39
C ASP A 142 -5.89 -16.23 14.13
N PHE A 143 -4.96 -16.29 15.09
CA PHE A 143 -3.73 -17.10 14.98
C PHE A 143 -3.97 -18.61 15.10
N GLU A 144 -5.18 -19.03 15.43
CA GLU A 144 -5.61 -20.43 15.42
C GLU A 144 -6.24 -20.85 14.08
N ASP A 145 -6.63 -19.89 13.23
CA ASP A 145 -7.14 -20.19 11.88
C ASP A 145 -5.99 -20.26 10.86
N ARG A 146 -5.63 -21.47 10.43
CA ARG A 146 -4.58 -21.70 9.42
C ARG A 146 -4.79 -20.91 8.14
N ALA A 147 -6.03 -20.61 7.76
CA ALA A 147 -6.31 -19.96 6.47
C ALA A 147 -5.91 -18.49 6.46
N THR A 148 -5.97 -17.82 7.61
CA THR A 148 -5.71 -16.37 7.74
C THR A 148 -4.45 -16.08 8.56
N ALA A 149 -4.13 -16.86 9.59
CA ALA A 149 -2.98 -16.66 10.48
C ALA A 149 -1.65 -16.48 9.75
N ILE A 150 -1.45 -17.24 8.68
CA ILE A 150 -0.20 -17.30 7.93
C ILE A 150 0.01 -16.10 6.98
N LEU A 151 -1.00 -15.25 6.78
CA LEU A 151 -0.99 -14.24 5.72
C LEU A 151 -0.54 -12.86 6.19
N PHE A 152 -1.13 -12.40 7.29
CA PHE A 152 -1.11 -10.99 7.64
C PHE A 152 0.10 -10.59 8.48
N GLY A 153 0.61 -9.39 8.20
CA GLY A 153 1.63 -8.71 8.97
C GLY A 153 1.24 -7.26 9.24
N ASP A 154 2.03 -6.59 10.06
CA ASP A 154 1.90 -5.20 10.42
C ASP A 154 2.99 -4.38 9.75
N GLY A 155 2.65 -3.19 9.29
CA GLY A 155 3.63 -2.34 8.62
C GLY A 155 3.04 -1.05 8.07
N ALA A 156 3.92 -0.13 7.74
CA ALA A 156 3.57 1.15 7.14
C ALA A 156 4.56 1.55 6.04
N GLY A 157 4.05 2.35 5.13
CA GLY A 157 4.87 3.10 4.20
C GLY A 157 4.27 4.49 3.98
N ALA A 158 5.10 5.44 3.59
CA ALA A 158 4.70 6.83 3.42
C ALA A 158 5.40 7.48 2.23
N VAL A 159 4.73 8.44 1.60
CA VAL A 159 5.32 9.33 0.59
C VAL A 159 4.98 10.78 0.90
N VAL A 160 5.90 11.69 0.56
CA VAL A 160 5.66 13.13 0.53
C VAL A 160 5.41 13.54 -0.91
N LEU A 161 4.31 14.24 -1.14
CA LEU A 161 3.98 14.89 -2.41
C LEU A 161 4.23 16.39 -2.30
N GLU A 162 4.94 16.96 -3.27
CA GLU A 162 5.13 18.41 -3.40
C GLU A 162 4.58 18.92 -4.73
N ALA A 163 3.85 20.04 -4.67
CA ALA A 163 3.41 20.80 -5.84
C ALA A 163 4.60 21.47 -6.55
N GLY A 164 4.45 21.77 -7.82
CA GLY A 164 5.43 22.55 -8.58
C GLY A 164 6.24 21.71 -9.56
N ALA A 165 5.97 20.40 -9.67
CA ALA A 165 6.56 19.58 -10.72
C ALA A 165 6.16 20.09 -12.11
N ARG A 166 7.05 19.94 -13.08
CA ARG A 166 6.79 20.29 -14.49
C ARG A 166 5.75 19.36 -15.10
N ASP A 167 5.84 18.08 -14.78
CA ASP A 167 4.96 17.02 -15.26
C ASP A 167 4.00 16.60 -14.15
N ASP A 168 2.85 16.04 -14.51
CA ASP A 168 1.89 15.49 -13.55
C ASP A 168 2.42 14.16 -12.95
N LEU A 169 2.26 13.99 -11.65
CA LEU A 169 2.60 12.73 -10.97
C LEU A 169 1.67 11.61 -11.43
N VAL A 170 0.37 11.83 -11.30
CA VAL A 170 -0.66 10.86 -11.69
C VAL A 170 -1.01 11.07 -13.16
N LEU A 171 -0.65 10.11 -14.02
CA LEU A 171 -0.95 10.15 -15.45
C LEU A 171 -2.36 9.62 -15.75
N ALA A 172 -2.75 8.54 -15.08
CA ALA A 172 -4.08 7.96 -15.17
C ALA A 172 -4.36 7.08 -13.95
N TYR A 173 -5.63 6.93 -13.60
CA TYR A 173 -6.08 6.04 -12.52
C TYR A 173 -7.43 5.41 -12.82
N ASP A 174 -7.70 4.28 -12.17
CA ASP A 174 -9.03 3.64 -12.08
C ASP A 174 -9.27 3.27 -10.62
N LEU A 175 -10.35 3.79 -10.04
CA LEU A 175 -10.80 3.49 -8.69
C LEU A 175 -12.15 2.80 -8.80
N GLY A 176 -12.35 1.69 -8.09
CA GLY A 176 -13.60 0.98 -8.16
C GLY A 176 -13.95 0.21 -6.88
N ALA A 177 -15.24 -0.12 -6.77
CA ALA A 177 -15.77 -0.91 -5.68
C ALA A 177 -16.91 -1.83 -6.14
N ASP A 178 -17.01 -3.01 -5.53
CA ASP A 178 -18.11 -3.96 -5.68
C ASP A 178 -18.57 -4.43 -4.30
N GLY A 179 -19.60 -3.77 -3.76
CA GLY A 179 -20.17 -4.09 -2.45
C GLY A 179 -20.83 -5.48 -2.38
N THR A 180 -21.10 -6.14 -3.52
CA THR A 180 -21.64 -7.50 -3.52
C THR A 180 -20.62 -8.53 -3.05
N ALA A 181 -19.33 -8.17 -3.04
CA ALA A 181 -18.24 -9.00 -2.57
C ALA A 181 -17.95 -8.83 -1.05
N ALA A 182 -18.63 -7.94 -0.36
CA ALA A 182 -18.40 -7.69 1.07
C ALA A 182 -18.39 -8.95 1.95
N PRO A 183 -19.28 -9.95 1.76
CA PRO A 183 -19.27 -11.17 2.57
C PRO A 183 -18.07 -12.10 2.31
N LEU A 184 -17.22 -11.81 1.33
CA LEU A 184 -16.10 -12.69 0.95
C LEU A 184 -14.81 -12.38 1.72
N LEU A 185 -14.68 -11.15 2.23
CA LEU A 185 -13.54 -10.71 3.05
C LEU A 185 -14.01 -9.58 3.95
N TYR A 186 -14.11 -9.84 5.24
CA TYR A 186 -14.59 -8.86 6.21
C TYR A 186 -14.01 -9.12 7.60
N ALA A 187 -14.13 -8.14 8.46
CA ALA A 187 -13.96 -8.27 9.91
C ALA A 187 -14.99 -7.38 10.58
N GLU A 188 -15.73 -7.94 11.54
CA GLU A 188 -16.60 -7.15 12.42
C GLU A 188 -15.75 -6.28 13.36
N ILE A 189 -16.30 -5.19 13.87
CA ILE A 189 -15.60 -4.32 14.82
C ILE A 189 -15.20 -5.14 16.06
N GLY A 190 -13.88 -5.27 16.27
CA GLY A 190 -13.31 -6.09 17.34
C GLY A 190 -13.32 -7.60 17.07
N GLY A 191 -13.71 -8.02 15.87
CA GLY A 191 -13.67 -9.40 15.41
C GLY A 191 -12.40 -9.74 14.62
N PHE A 192 -12.34 -10.99 14.18
CA PHE A 192 -11.27 -11.51 13.34
C PHE A 192 -11.62 -11.38 11.85
N ILE A 193 -10.60 -11.41 11.02
CA ILE A 193 -10.73 -11.40 9.56
C ILE A 193 -11.26 -12.76 9.11
N GLU A 194 -12.38 -12.74 8.40
CA GLU A 194 -12.96 -13.90 7.72
C GLU A 194 -12.79 -13.75 6.21
N MET A 195 -12.39 -14.83 5.50
CA MET A 195 -12.06 -14.76 4.08
C MET A 195 -12.39 -16.05 3.33
N ASP A 196 -13.12 -15.92 2.21
CA ASP A 196 -13.13 -16.92 1.14
C ASP A 196 -11.94 -16.68 0.19
N GLY A 197 -10.79 -17.24 0.54
CA GLY A 197 -9.54 -17.00 -0.18
C GLY A 197 -9.58 -17.42 -1.66
N ARG A 198 -10.38 -18.43 -2.03
CA ARG A 198 -10.50 -18.89 -3.41
C ARG A 198 -11.27 -17.89 -4.27
N GLU A 199 -12.38 -17.41 -3.77
CA GLU A 199 -13.22 -16.45 -4.48
C GLU A 199 -12.55 -15.07 -4.55
N ILE A 200 -11.89 -14.65 -3.46
CA ILE A 200 -11.08 -13.43 -3.42
C ILE A 200 -9.96 -13.48 -4.46
N PHE A 201 -9.19 -14.58 -4.55
CA PHE A 201 -8.15 -14.73 -5.56
C PHE A 201 -8.69 -14.50 -6.97
N ARG A 202 -9.81 -15.15 -7.32
CA ARG A 202 -10.40 -15.04 -8.66
C ARG A 202 -10.86 -13.64 -9.00
N ARG A 203 -11.51 -12.97 -8.04
CA ARG A 203 -12.04 -11.61 -8.22
C ARG A 203 -10.92 -10.58 -8.25
N ALA A 204 -9.93 -10.71 -7.38
CA ALA A 204 -8.78 -9.83 -7.31
C ALA A 204 -8.02 -9.78 -8.63
N VAL A 205 -7.60 -10.93 -9.16
CA VAL A 205 -6.87 -11.00 -10.44
C VAL A 205 -7.67 -10.36 -11.56
N ARG A 206 -9.00 -10.64 -11.63
CA ARG A 206 -9.85 -10.04 -12.66
C ARG A 206 -9.96 -8.52 -12.51
N ALA A 207 -10.25 -8.04 -11.30
CA ALA A 207 -10.42 -6.62 -11.05
C ALA A 207 -9.14 -5.81 -11.33
N GLU A 208 -7.97 -6.32 -10.90
CA GLU A 208 -6.69 -5.66 -11.17
C GLU A 208 -6.37 -5.64 -12.66
N VAL A 209 -6.51 -6.75 -13.38
CA VAL A 209 -6.25 -6.80 -14.83
C VAL A 209 -7.16 -5.86 -15.60
N ASP A 210 -8.47 -5.86 -15.29
CA ASP A 210 -9.44 -4.95 -15.92
C ASP A 210 -9.11 -3.47 -15.60
N SER A 211 -8.74 -3.17 -14.36
CA SER A 211 -8.36 -1.83 -13.89
C SER A 211 -7.07 -1.34 -14.54
N ILE A 212 -6.03 -2.18 -14.56
CA ILE A 212 -4.74 -1.86 -15.20
C ILE A 212 -4.93 -1.61 -16.70
N GLY A 213 -5.74 -2.42 -17.40
CA GLY A 213 -6.05 -2.21 -18.81
C GLY A 213 -6.66 -0.83 -19.08
N LYS A 214 -7.60 -0.38 -18.24
CA LYS A 214 -8.18 0.98 -18.35
C LYS A 214 -7.15 2.06 -18.12
N VAL A 215 -6.29 1.89 -17.11
CA VAL A 215 -5.25 2.86 -16.77
C VAL A 215 -4.21 2.98 -17.89
N PHE A 216 -3.76 1.87 -18.46
CA PHE A 216 -2.86 1.89 -19.63
C PHE A 216 -3.48 2.61 -20.80
N ALA A 217 -4.75 2.33 -21.12
CA ALA A 217 -5.45 3.01 -22.21
C ALA A 217 -5.57 4.52 -21.97
N ALA A 218 -5.88 4.94 -20.74
CA ALA A 218 -6.03 6.35 -20.37
C ALA A 218 -4.69 7.10 -20.31
N ALA A 219 -3.62 6.44 -19.86
CA ALA A 219 -2.26 7.01 -19.83
C ALA A 219 -1.58 7.00 -21.22
N GLY A 220 -2.13 6.27 -22.19
CA GLY A 220 -1.52 6.09 -23.50
C GLY A 220 -0.21 5.30 -23.45
N CYS A 221 -0.10 4.34 -22.53
CA CYS A 221 1.07 3.49 -22.36
C CYS A 221 0.70 2.00 -22.42
N THR A 222 1.72 1.15 -22.42
CA THR A 222 1.65 -0.30 -22.42
C THR A 222 2.50 -0.89 -21.29
N ALA A 223 2.46 -2.19 -21.09
CA ALA A 223 3.34 -2.87 -20.12
C ALA A 223 4.83 -2.67 -20.44
N ASP A 224 5.19 -2.46 -21.72
CA ASP A 224 6.59 -2.25 -22.12
C ASP A 224 7.12 -0.90 -21.63
N ASP A 225 6.26 0.10 -21.47
CA ASP A 225 6.60 1.44 -21.01
C ASP A 225 6.76 1.52 -19.47
N ILE A 226 6.25 0.51 -18.74
CA ILE A 226 6.32 0.48 -17.27
C ILE A 226 7.71 0.02 -16.81
N ALA A 227 8.44 0.91 -16.16
CA ALA A 227 9.73 0.59 -15.57
C ALA A 227 9.59 -0.31 -14.34
N LEU A 228 8.58 -0.05 -13.50
CA LEU A 228 8.36 -0.82 -12.28
C LEU A 228 6.87 -0.95 -11.96
N PHE A 229 6.47 -2.15 -11.58
CA PHE A 229 5.15 -2.45 -10.99
C PHE A 229 5.28 -2.67 -9.48
N VAL A 230 4.50 -1.96 -8.70
CA VAL A 230 4.42 -2.10 -7.24
C VAL A 230 3.00 -2.54 -6.88
N PRO A 231 2.71 -3.86 -6.88
CA PRO A 231 1.41 -4.39 -6.51
C PRO A 231 1.21 -4.40 -5.00
N HIS A 232 -0.05 -4.47 -4.58
CA HIS A 232 -0.40 -4.89 -3.23
C HIS A 232 0.17 -6.29 -2.96
N GLN A 233 0.80 -6.46 -1.80
CA GLN A 233 1.47 -7.69 -1.40
C GLN A 233 0.50 -8.62 -0.65
N ALA A 234 -0.54 -9.11 -1.35
CA ALA A 234 -1.53 -10.01 -0.77
C ALA A 234 -1.10 -11.47 -0.82
N ASN A 235 -0.57 -11.88 -1.98
CA ASN A 235 -0.16 -13.25 -2.29
C ASN A 235 0.66 -13.24 -3.58
N VAL A 236 1.83 -13.92 -3.57
CA VAL A 236 2.71 -13.95 -4.76
C VAL A 236 2.00 -14.52 -5.99
N ARG A 237 1.12 -15.51 -5.81
CA ARG A 237 0.36 -16.13 -6.91
C ARG A 237 -0.64 -15.19 -7.58
N ILE A 238 -1.17 -14.20 -6.83
CA ILE A 238 -2.00 -13.13 -7.42
C ILE A 238 -1.12 -12.22 -8.26
N ILE A 239 0.03 -11.81 -7.73
CA ILE A 239 1.00 -10.96 -8.44
C ILE A 239 1.43 -11.63 -9.76
N GLU A 240 1.83 -12.90 -9.71
CA GLU A 240 2.21 -13.68 -10.90
C GLU A 240 1.07 -13.77 -11.93
N ALA A 241 -0.15 -14.06 -11.46
CA ALA A 241 -1.31 -14.19 -12.33
C ALA A 241 -1.75 -12.86 -12.98
N VAL A 242 -1.55 -11.73 -12.30
CA VAL A 242 -1.77 -10.39 -12.87
C VAL A 242 -0.69 -10.10 -13.90
N ASN A 243 0.59 -10.27 -13.54
CA ASN A 243 1.74 -10.03 -14.42
C ASN A 243 1.64 -10.80 -15.74
N GLU A 244 1.31 -12.10 -15.68
CA GLU A 244 1.12 -12.92 -16.86
C GLU A 244 0.07 -12.34 -17.81
N ARG A 245 -1.06 -11.86 -17.27
CA ARG A 245 -2.18 -11.33 -18.06
C ARG A 245 -1.94 -9.96 -18.63
N ILE A 246 -1.18 -9.10 -17.93
CA ILE A 246 -0.86 -7.76 -18.44
C ILE A 246 0.42 -7.74 -19.28
N GLY A 247 1.15 -8.85 -19.36
CA GLY A 247 2.40 -8.98 -20.13
C GLY A 247 3.60 -8.28 -19.48
N LEU A 248 3.62 -8.11 -18.16
CA LEU A 248 4.71 -7.45 -17.45
C LEU A 248 5.58 -8.50 -16.74
N PRO A 249 6.93 -8.52 -16.97
CA PRO A 249 7.80 -9.52 -16.39
C PRO A 249 8.02 -9.29 -14.89
N MET A 250 8.23 -10.40 -14.14
CA MET A 250 8.42 -10.35 -12.68
C MET A 250 9.66 -9.56 -12.25
N GLU A 251 10.68 -9.47 -13.09
CA GLU A 251 11.90 -8.67 -12.84
C GLU A 251 11.60 -7.18 -12.69
N ARG A 252 10.55 -6.69 -13.35
CA ARG A 252 10.03 -5.32 -13.23
C ARG A 252 8.92 -5.19 -12.19
N THR A 253 8.77 -6.18 -11.32
CA THR A 253 7.77 -6.16 -10.25
C THR A 253 8.43 -6.15 -8.88
N VAL A 254 7.84 -5.42 -7.95
CA VAL A 254 8.24 -5.42 -6.55
C VAL A 254 7.57 -6.61 -5.85
N VAL A 255 8.38 -7.48 -5.29
CA VAL A 255 7.94 -8.58 -4.44
C VAL A 255 8.69 -8.48 -3.12
N VAL A 256 7.97 -8.15 -2.06
CA VAL A 256 8.49 -8.00 -0.69
C VAL A 256 7.65 -8.81 0.31
N ILE A 257 6.63 -9.49 -0.19
CA ILE A 257 5.69 -10.27 0.62
C ILE A 257 6.38 -11.39 1.39
N ASP A 258 7.49 -11.92 0.87
CA ASP A 258 8.28 -12.97 1.49
C ASP A 258 8.79 -12.60 2.89
N ARG A 259 9.06 -11.32 3.12
CA ARG A 259 9.67 -10.79 4.36
C ARG A 259 8.76 -9.86 5.18
N ILE A 260 7.62 -9.41 4.63
CA ILE A 260 6.70 -8.54 5.39
C ILE A 260 5.31 -9.12 5.58
N GLY A 261 4.96 -10.18 4.84
CA GLY A 261 3.59 -10.67 4.77
C GLY A 261 2.64 -9.67 4.08
N ASN A 262 1.35 -9.84 4.31
CA ASN A 262 0.34 -8.91 3.85
C ASN A 262 0.10 -7.80 4.89
N THR A 263 0.63 -6.61 4.65
CA THR A 263 0.48 -5.42 5.51
C THR A 263 -0.62 -4.46 5.02
N SER A 264 -1.62 -4.97 4.29
CA SER A 264 -2.77 -4.20 3.80
C SER A 264 -2.38 -2.91 3.08
N ALA A 265 -2.92 -1.74 3.50
CA ALA A 265 -2.63 -0.44 2.89
C ALA A 265 -1.15 -0.02 3.02
N GLY A 266 -0.39 -0.59 3.96
CA GLY A 266 1.05 -0.34 4.11
C GLY A 266 1.91 -0.98 3.02
N SER A 267 1.43 -2.01 2.32
CA SER A 267 2.25 -2.85 1.45
C SER A 267 2.77 -2.15 0.19
N ILE A 268 1.92 -1.39 -0.51
CA ILE A 268 2.32 -0.65 -1.71
C ILE A 268 3.35 0.44 -1.39
N PRO A 269 3.11 1.35 -0.42
CA PRO A 269 4.09 2.39 -0.11
C PRO A 269 5.37 1.82 0.51
N TYR A 270 5.29 0.70 1.25
CA TYR A 270 6.47 -0.02 1.70
C TYR A 270 7.29 -0.52 0.50
N GLY A 271 6.66 -1.24 -0.43
CA GLY A 271 7.33 -1.76 -1.62
C GLY A 271 7.92 -0.66 -2.51
N LEU A 272 7.22 0.49 -2.62
CA LEU A 272 7.71 1.66 -3.35
C LEU A 272 8.96 2.25 -2.67
N ALA A 273 8.94 2.41 -1.33
CA ALA A 273 10.08 2.90 -0.56
C ALA A 273 11.28 1.95 -0.64
N ASP A 274 11.04 0.64 -0.57
CA ASP A 274 12.05 -0.40 -0.71
C ASP A 274 12.72 -0.36 -2.09
N ALA A 275 11.95 -0.31 -3.15
CA ALA A 275 12.45 -0.23 -4.52
C ALA A 275 13.25 1.07 -4.78
N ALA A 276 12.76 2.20 -4.27
CA ALA A 276 13.44 3.48 -4.38
C ALA A 276 14.77 3.51 -3.61
N ASN A 277 14.82 2.91 -2.41
CA ASN A 277 16.05 2.77 -1.63
C ASN A 277 17.05 1.83 -2.28
N ALA A 278 16.57 0.80 -2.99
CA ALA A 278 17.41 -0.13 -3.76
C ALA A 278 17.89 0.45 -5.11
N GLY A 279 17.50 1.68 -5.46
CA GLY A 279 17.90 2.34 -6.71
C GLY A 279 17.25 1.71 -7.96
N ARG A 280 16.06 1.12 -7.82
CA ARG A 280 15.30 0.51 -8.93
C ARG A 280 14.47 1.50 -9.74
N LEU A 281 14.52 2.78 -9.40
CA LEU A 281 13.70 3.84 -10.00
C LEU A 281 14.59 5.01 -10.43
N ASP A 282 14.51 5.36 -11.70
CA ASP A 282 15.15 6.51 -12.29
C ASP A 282 14.13 7.65 -12.53
N GLU A 283 14.65 8.88 -12.59
CA GLU A 283 13.79 10.05 -12.83
C GLU A 283 13.11 9.98 -14.19
N GLY A 284 11.80 10.07 -14.19
CA GLY A 284 10.94 10.00 -15.39
C GLY A 284 10.32 8.62 -15.63
N ASP A 285 10.72 7.60 -14.86
CA ASP A 285 10.16 6.26 -14.97
C ASP A 285 8.64 6.26 -14.80
N LEU A 286 7.96 5.43 -15.59
CA LEU A 286 6.55 5.12 -15.37
C LEU A 286 6.44 3.97 -14.38
N VAL A 287 5.72 4.21 -13.29
CA VAL A 287 5.49 3.23 -12.22
C VAL A 287 4.00 2.91 -12.16
N LEU A 288 3.67 1.64 -12.24
CA LEU A 288 2.32 1.13 -12.02
C LEU A 288 2.17 0.77 -10.55
N LEU A 289 1.16 1.33 -9.87
CA LEU A 289 0.71 0.86 -8.55
C LEU A 289 -0.66 0.23 -8.74
N SER A 290 -0.91 -0.95 -8.18
CA SER A 290 -2.22 -1.59 -8.21
C SER A 290 -2.47 -2.38 -6.93
N GLY A 291 -3.72 -2.34 -6.47
CA GLY A 291 -4.14 -3.10 -5.32
C GLY A 291 -5.65 -3.29 -5.26
N PHE A 292 -6.02 -4.31 -4.52
CA PHE A 292 -7.41 -4.62 -4.21
C PHE A 292 -7.54 -4.90 -2.71
N GLY A 293 -8.75 -4.80 -2.18
CA GLY A 293 -9.01 -5.05 -0.78
C GLY A 293 -10.44 -5.47 -0.52
N ALA A 294 -10.75 -5.64 0.77
CA ALA A 294 -12.11 -5.90 1.22
C ALA A 294 -13.10 -4.86 0.70
N GLY A 295 -14.33 -5.31 0.49
CA GLY A 295 -15.39 -4.45 -0.02
C GLY A 295 -16.18 -5.06 -1.19
N MET A 296 -15.66 -5.50 -2.30
CA MET A 296 -14.28 -5.39 -2.74
C MET A 296 -13.99 -3.98 -3.25
N THR A 297 -12.82 -3.46 -2.94
CA THR A 297 -12.29 -2.23 -3.54
C THR A 297 -11.08 -2.56 -4.39
N TRP A 298 -10.79 -1.75 -5.41
CA TRP A 298 -9.56 -1.82 -6.20
C TRP A 298 -9.12 -0.43 -6.65
N ALA A 299 -7.83 -0.30 -6.89
CA ALA A 299 -7.25 0.90 -7.44
C ALA A 299 -6.02 0.57 -8.27
N SER A 300 -5.93 1.14 -9.46
CA SER A 300 -4.71 1.15 -10.27
C SER A 300 -4.36 2.57 -10.65
N VAL A 301 -3.07 2.89 -10.68
CA VAL A 301 -2.57 4.20 -11.07
C VAL A 301 -1.23 4.05 -11.79
N VAL A 302 -1.05 4.78 -12.89
CA VAL A 302 0.27 5.00 -13.48
C VAL A 302 0.77 6.36 -13.04
N ILE A 303 1.91 6.36 -12.38
CA ILE A 303 2.60 7.57 -11.95
C ILE A 303 3.91 7.76 -12.70
N ARG A 304 4.37 9.02 -12.78
CA ARG A 304 5.72 9.38 -13.22
C ARG A 304 6.61 9.61 -12.02
N TRP A 305 7.67 8.82 -11.89
CA TRP A 305 8.62 8.95 -10.80
C TRP A 305 9.58 10.12 -11.00
N GLY A 306 9.94 10.81 -9.91
CA GLY A 306 11.00 11.80 -9.88
C GLY A 306 10.55 13.24 -9.67
N ARG A 307 11.57 14.12 -9.55
CA ARG A 307 11.41 15.53 -9.16
C ARG A 307 11.44 16.51 -10.35
N ARG A 308 11.28 16.08 -11.59
CA ARG A 308 11.50 16.97 -12.75
C ARG A 308 10.86 18.33 -12.58
N GLY A 309 11.67 19.31 -12.18
CA GLY A 309 11.31 20.72 -12.17
C GLY A 309 10.57 21.21 -10.94
N VAL A 310 10.66 20.55 -9.80
CA VAL A 310 10.31 21.18 -8.52
C VAL A 310 11.35 22.24 -8.22
N ALA A 311 10.94 23.52 -8.30
CA ALA A 311 11.79 24.68 -8.05
C ALA A 311 11.88 24.98 -6.57
#